data_1cea1449c59451f533ebb55f0c6db2c8
#
_entry.id   1cea1449c59451f533ebb55f0c6db2c8
#
_cell.length_a   1.000
_cell.length_b   1.000
_cell.length_c   1.000
_cell.angle_alpha   90.00
_cell.angle_beta   90.00
_cell.angle_gamma   90.00
#
_symmetry.space_group_name_H-M   'P 1'
#
loop_
_entity.id
_entity.type
_entity.pdbx_description
1 polymer ?
#
loop_
_entity_poly.entity_id
_entity_poly.type
_entity_poly.pdbx_seq_one_letter_code
_entity_poly.pdbx_strand_id
1 'polypeptide(L)'
;PPEEGTFLDLGCGWGPIALTLGFESPKADIWALDVNERALELTRRNAELNGMGNIHAVTAEQVPAVLTFDLIWSNPPIRVGKEALHELLMTWLPRLNAGGAAYLVVQRNLGSDSLIPWLATQLGDGFEVGKYASSKGFRVIEVVRA
;
A
#
# COMPACT_ATOMS: atom_id res chain seq x y z
N PRO A 1 -2.28 -3.72 12.41
CA PRO A 1 -1.16 -2.88 12.02
C PRO A 1 -0.28 -2.55 13.23
N PRO A 2 0.98 -2.18 13.01
CA PRO A 2 1.83 -1.68 14.09
C PRO A 2 1.20 -0.47 14.79
N GLU A 3 1.52 -0.27 16.06
CA GLU A 3 0.96 0.84 16.85
C GLU A 3 1.44 2.20 16.37
N GLU A 4 2.67 2.26 15.86
CA GLU A 4 3.27 3.48 15.35
C GLU A 4 4.17 3.17 14.14
N GLY A 5 4.63 4.19 13.46
CA GLY A 5 5.49 4.07 12.30
C GLY A 5 4.99 4.90 11.14
N THR A 6 5.53 4.64 9.96
CA THR A 6 5.17 5.31 8.72
C THR A 6 4.50 4.31 7.78
N PHE A 7 3.26 4.56 7.43
CA PHE A 7 2.44 3.65 6.61
C PHE A 7 2.11 4.30 5.28
N LEU A 8 2.00 3.48 4.25
CA LEU A 8 1.57 3.90 2.92
C LEU A 8 0.33 3.12 2.51
N ASP A 9 -0.72 3.84 2.14
CA ASP A 9 -1.91 3.29 1.47
C ASP A 9 -1.80 3.65 -0.01
N LEU A 10 -1.42 2.68 -0.81
CA LEU A 10 -1.10 2.86 -2.22
C LEU A 10 -2.35 2.65 -3.07
N GLY A 11 -2.86 3.74 -3.66
CA GLY A 11 -4.15 3.74 -4.35
C GLY A 11 -5.31 3.88 -3.37
N CYS A 12 -5.29 4.94 -2.57
CA CYS A 12 -6.19 5.07 -1.42
C CYS A 12 -7.67 5.28 -1.77
N GLY A 13 -7.99 5.72 -2.97
CA GLY A 13 -9.36 6.08 -3.32
C GLY A 13 -9.91 7.16 -2.39
N TRP A 14 -11.12 6.96 -1.87
CA TRP A 14 -11.73 7.90 -0.91
C TRP A 14 -11.25 7.69 0.54
N GLY A 15 -10.33 6.75 0.78
CA GLY A 15 -9.57 6.61 1.99
C GLY A 15 -10.02 5.59 3.02
N PRO A 16 -10.79 4.53 2.67
CA PRO A 16 -11.29 3.60 3.70
C PRO A 16 -10.18 2.87 4.44
N ILE A 17 -9.15 2.44 3.74
CA ILE A 17 -8.01 1.74 4.36
C ILE A 17 -7.16 2.72 5.18
N ALA A 18 -6.85 3.90 4.63
CA ALA A 18 -6.09 4.93 5.35
C ALA A 18 -6.80 5.35 6.63
N LEU A 19 -8.13 5.53 6.58
CA LEU A 19 -8.92 5.88 7.76
C LEU A 19 -8.88 4.76 8.80
N THR A 20 -9.00 3.51 8.38
CA THR A 20 -8.91 2.36 9.28
C THR A 20 -7.54 2.28 9.96
N LEU A 21 -6.47 2.44 9.17
CA LEU A 21 -5.11 2.46 9.70
C LEU A 21 -4.91 3.60 10.70
N GLY A 22 -5.42 4.80 10.38
CA GLY A 22 -5.32 5.95 11.26
C GLY A 22 -6.09 5.78 12.56
N PHE A 23 -7.24 5.12 12.50
CA PHE A 23 -8.04 4.83 13.67
C PHE A 23 -7.36 3.79 14.58
N GLU A 24 -6.84 2.71 14.00
CA GLU A 24 -6.19 1.63 14.75
C GLU A 24 -4.79 1.99 15.24
N SER A 25 -4.10 2.88 14.52
CA SER A 25 -2.74 3.30 14.84
C SER A 25 -2.64 4.82 14.90
N PRO A 26 -3.24 5.47 15.91
CA PRO A 26 -3.28 6.93 15.99
C PRO A 26 -1.90 7.60 16.14
N LYS A 27 -0.88 6.83 16.49
CA LYS A 27 0.50 7.33 16.60
C LYS A 27 1.30 7.16 15.30
N ALA A 28 0.74 6.50 14.30
CA ALA A 28 1.41 6.31 13.02
C ALA A 28 1.15 7.50 12.10
N ASP A 29 2.09 7.77 11.19
CA ASP A 29 1.89 8.67 10.05
C ASP A 29 1.47 7.85 8.85
N ILE A 30 0.33 8.21 8.27
CA ILE A 30 -0.25 7.46 7.16
C ILE A 30 -0.24 8.32 5.91
N TRP A 31 0.44 7.84 4.89
CA TRP A 31 0.52 8.48 3.59
C TRP A 31 -0.48 7.80 2.66
N ALA A 32 -1.57 8.50 2.37
CA ALA A 32 -2.62 8.01 1.48
C ALA A 32 -2.36 8.57 0.10
N LEU A 33 -2.00 7.69 -0.84
CA LEU A 33 -1.53 8.08 -2.15
C LEU A 33 -2.53 7.69 -3.24
N ASP A 34 -2.83 8.61 -4.13
CA ASP A 34 -3.64 8.36 -5.30
C ASP A 34 -3.25 9.32 -6.43
N VAL A 35 -3.53 8.94 -7.66
CA VAL A 35 -3.34 9.82 -8.83
C VAL A 35 -4.53 10.75 -9.05
N ASN A 36 -5.68 10.44 -8.46
CA ASN A 36 -6.92 11.16 -8.64
C ASN A 36 -7.07 12.23 -7.54
N GLU A 37 -7.01 13.50 -7.92
CA GLU A 37 -7.12 14.62 -6.98
C GLU A 37 -8.46 14.64 -6.24
N ARG A 38 -9.55 14.22 -6.87
CA ARG A 38 -10.84 14.14 -6.22
C ARG A 38 -10.87 13.08 -5.12
N ALA A 39 -10.24 11.93 -5.37
CA ALA A 39 -10.10 10.89 -4.36
C ALA A 39 -9.30 11.40 -3.16
N LEU A 40 -8.23 12.12 -3.40
CA LEU A 40 -7.41 12.72 -2.34
C LEU A 40 -8.20 13.75 -1.53
N GLU A 41 -9.00 14.58 -2.19
CA GLU A 41 -9.86 15.54 -1.51
C GLU A 41 -10.87 14.85 -0.60
N LEU A 42 -11.49 13.78 -1.08
CA LEU A 42 -12.44 12.98 -0.27
C LEU A 42 -11.74 12.36 0.93
N THR A 43 -10.53 11.85 0.75
CA THR A 43 -9.72 11.30 1.85
C THR A 43 -9.42 12.36 2.90
N ARG A 44 -9.00 13.56 2.49
CA ARG A 44 -8.73 14.69 3.38
C ARG A 44 -9.98 15.07 4.18
N ARG A 45 -11.11 15.18 3.51
CA ARG A 45 -12.39 15.50 4.15
C ARG A 45 -12.79 14.46 5.19
N ASN A 46 -12.69 13.19 4.82
CA ASN A 46 -13.04 12.10 5.72
C ASN A 46 -12.12 12.07 6.93
N ALA A 47 -10.85 12.33 6.74
CA ALA A 47 -9.88 12.43 7.85
C ALA A 47 -10.24 13.58 8.80
N GLU A 48 -10.55 14.76 8.26
CA GLU A 48 -10.98 15.92 9.07
C GLU A 48 -12.24 15.63 9.86
N LEU A 49 -13.25 15.04 9.20
CA LEU A 49 -14.53 14.72 9.84
C LEU A 49 -14.38 13.72 10.99
N ASN A 50 -13.35 12.90 10.95
CA ASN A 50 -13.07 11.89 11.97
C ASN A 50 -11.95 12.30 12.94
N GLY A 51 -11.47 13.55 12.84
CA GLY A 51 -10.44 14.06 13.74
C GLY A 51 -9.07 13.39 13.60
N MET A 52 -8.76 12.88 12.41
CA MET A 52 -7.51 12.16 12.14
C MET A 52 -6.47 13.07 11.51
N GLY A 53 -5.62 13.68 12.33
CA GLY A 53 -4.55 14.56 11.86
C GLY A 53 -3.29 13.83 11.35
N ASN A 54 -3.26 12.51 11.46
CA ASN A 54 -2.10 11.69 11.08
C ASN A 54 -2.17 11.14 9.66
N ILE A 55 -3.16 11.54 8.85
CA ILE A 55 -3.32 11.11 7.46
C ILE A 55 -2.88 12.22 6.51
N HIS A 56 -1.96 11.89 5.62
CA HIS A 56 -1.45 12.78 4.58
C HIS A 56 -1.92 12.26 3.22
N ALA A 57 -2.94 12.88 2.65
CA ALA A 57 -3.47 12.50 1.33
C ALA A 57 -2.71 13.26 0.25
N VAL A 58 -1.92 12.56 -0.55
CA VAL A 58 -0.93 13.15 -1.44
C VAL A 58 -0.82 12.42 -2.78
N THR A 59 -0.26 13.10 -3.77
CA THR A 59 0.21 12.47 -5.00
C THR A 59 1.63 11.93 -4.79
N ALA A 60 2.12 11.13 -5.75
CA ALA A 60 3.45 10.53 -5.65
C ALA A 60 4.57 11.57 -5.49
N GLU A 61 4.45 12.68 -6.20
CA GLU A 61 5.46 13.76 -6.17
C GLU A 61 5.53 14.45 -4.82
N GLN A 62 4.47 14.40 -4.03
CA GLN A 62 4.39 15.04 -2.73
C GLN A 62 4.95 14.17 -1.60
N VAL A 63 5.24 12.90 -1.86
CA VAL A 63 5.88 12.02 -0.89
C VAL A 63 7.37 12.32 -0.86
N PRO A 64 7.94 12.67 0.32
CA PRO A 64 9.39 12.90 0.39
C PRO A 64 10.20 11.73 -0.16
N ALA A 65 11.19 12.01 -1.01
CA ALA A 65 11.95 10.98 -1.71
C ALA A 65 12.70 10.02 -0.76
N VAL A 66 13.08 10.51 0.40
CA VAL A 66 13.83 9.73 1.40
C VAL A 66 12.95 8.93 2.35
N LEU A 67 11.63 9.12 2.27
CA LEU A 67 10.69 8.47 3.18
C LEU A 67 10.62 6.98 2.90
N THR A 68 10.69 6.17 3.96
CA THR A 68 10.57 4.72 3.90
C THR A 68 9.42 4.28 4.83
N PHE A 69 8.91 3.06 4.64
CA PHE A 69 7.67 2.65 5.26
C PHE A 69 7.80 1.38 6.07
N ASP A 70 7.09 1.33 7.18
CA ASP A 70 6.98 0.13 8.02
C ASP A 70 5.84 -0.77 7.57
N LEU A 71 4.83 -0.18 6.92
CA LEU A 71 3.70 -0.90 6.37
C LEU A 71 3.28 -0.26 5.05
N ILE A 72 3.08 -1.10 4.04
CA ILE A 72 2.50 -0.68 2.76
C ILE A 72 1.25 -1.53 2.55
N TRP A 73 0.12 -0.89 2.30
CA TRP A 73 -1.10 -1.57 1.89
C TRP A 73 -1.46 -1.12 0.49
N SER A 74 -1.81 -2.05 -0.38
CA SER A 74 -2.24 -1.71 -1.72
C SER A 74 -3.42 -2.57 -2.14
N ASN A 75 -4.44 -1.90 -2.68
CA ASN A 75 -5.51 -2.52 -3.42
C ASN A 75 -5.42 -1.95 -4.84
N PRO A 76 -4.54 -2.50 -5.69
CA PRO A 76 -4.27 -1.90 -6.99
C PRO A 76 -5.52 -1.86 -7.86
N PRO A 77 -5.72 -0.79 -8.66
CA PRO A 77 -6.87 -0.71 -9.55
C PRO A 77 -6.85 -1.85 -10.58
N ILE A 78 -8.01 -2.45 -10.79
CA ILE A 78 -8.19 -3.61 -11.67
C ILE A 78 -7.80 -3.30 -13.12
N ARG A 79 -7.86 -2.04 -13.52
CA ARG A 79 -7.72 -1.61 -14.92
C ARG A 79 -6.32 -1.17 -15.33
N VAL A 80 -5.37 -1.17 -14.42
CA VAL A 80 -3.98 -0.90 -14.82
C VAL A 80 -3.42 -2.15 -15.47
N GLY A 81 -2.69 -1.98 -16.58
CA GLY A 81 -2.05 -3.10 -17.25
C GLY A 81 -0.98 -3.74 -16.37
N LYS A 82 -0.56 -4.94 -16.75
CA LYS A 82 0.46 -5.69 -16.02
C LYS A 82 1.75 -4.89 -15.83
N GLU A 83 2.20 -4.18 -16.88
CA GLU A 83 3.42 -3.37 -16.82
C GLU A 83 3.28 -2.20 -15.83
N ALA A 84 2.13 -1.52 -15.84
CA ALA A 84 1.86 -0.41 -14.93
C ALA A 84 1.84 -0.88 -13.48
N LEU A 85 1.26 -2.04 -13.21
CA LEU A 85 1.25 -2.65 -11.88
C LEU A 85 2.67 -3.00 -11.43
N HIS A 86 3.46 -3.62 -12.29
CA HIS A 86 4.84 -3.97 -12.00
C HIS A 86 5.69 -2.72 -11.68
N GLU A 87 5.54 -1.68 -12.48
CA GLU A 87 6.25 -0.42 -12.27
C GLU A 87 5.86 0.22 -10.93
N LEU A 88 4.56 0.25 -10.62
CA LEU A 88 4.05 0.77 -9.36
C LEU A 88 4.67 0.03 -8.17
N LEU A 89 4.63 -1.29 -8.20
CA LEU A 89 5.13 -2.11 -7.09
C LEU A 89 6.65 -1.96 -6.93
N MET A 90 7.40 -1.91 -8.03
CA MET A 90 8.86 -1.75 -7.95
C MET A 90 9.29 -0.34 -7.56
N THR A 91 8.42 0.64 -7.70
CA THR A 91 8.67 1.99 -7.21
C THR A 91 8.56 2.06 -5.67
N TRP A 92 7.58 1.37 -5.09
CA TRP A 92 7.25 1.54 -3.67
C TRP A 92 7.73 0.42 -2.76
N LEU A 93 7.64 -0.84 -3.17
CA LEU A 93 8.03 -1.97 -2.30
C LEU A 93 9.49 -1.92 -1.81
N PRO A 94 10.47 -1.50 -2.64
CA PRO A 94 11.84 -1.37 -2.14
C PRO A 94 12.02 -0.32 -1.05
N ARG A 95 11.01 0.53 -0.83
CA ARG A 95 11.01 1.55 0.22
C ARG A 95 10.48 1.04 1.56
N LEU A 96 10.25 -0.25 1.70
CA LEU A 96 9.98 -0.86 3.00
C LEU A 96 11.22 -0.77 3.90
N ASN A 97 11.00 -0.48 5.16
CA ASN A 97 12.04 -0.57 6.17
C ASN A 97 12.38 -2.03 6.47
N ALA A 98 13.58 -2.28 6.97
CA ALA A 98 13.93 -3.61 7.49
C ALA A 98 12.91 -4.01 8.57
N GLY A 99 12.35 -5.20 8.47
CA GLY A 99 11.27 -5.66 9.35
C GLY A 99 9.89 -5.19 8.94
N GLY A 100 9.79 -4.32 7.93
CA GLY A 100 8.50 -3.85 7.42
C GLY A 100 7.82 -4.86 6.51
N ALA A 101 6.53 -4.67 6.30
CA ALA A 101 5.72 -5.58 5.49
C ALA A 101 4.76 -4.81 4.57
N ALA A 102 4.47 -5.43 3.43
CA ALA A 102 3.46 -4.94 2.51
C ALA A 102 2.38 -6.00 2.27
N TYR A 103 1.15 -5.55 2.11
CA TYR A 103 0.00 -6.40 1.82
C TYR A 103 -0.68 -5.92 0.56
N LEU A 104 -0.76 -6.81 -0.43
CA LEU A 104 -1.31 -6.49 -1.75
C LEU A 104 -2.58 -7.32 -1.95
N VAL A 105 -3.70 -6.64 -2.13
CA VAL A 105 -4.98 -7.30 -2.43
C VAL A 105 -5.13 -7.37 -3.93
N VAL A 106 -5.08 -8.56 -4.49
CA VAL A 106 -5.08 -8.78 -5.94
C VAL A 106 -6.21 -9.73 -6.32
N GLN A 107 -6.93 -9.42 -7.39
CA GLN A 107 -7.94 -10.34 -7.91
C GLN A 107 -7.28 -11.57 -8.53
N ARG A 108 -7.85 -12.75 -8.27
CA ARG A 108 -7.28 -14.03 -8.74
C ARG A 108 -7.19 -14.12 -10.25
N ASN A 109 -8.16 -13.57 -10.96
CA ASN A 109 -8.21 -13.59 -12.42
C ASN A 109 -7.24 -12.61 -13.10
N LEU A 110 -6.50 -11.80 -12.33
CA LEU A 110 -5.53 -10.84 -12.86
C LEU A 110 -4.08 -11.30 -12.72
N GLY A 111 -3.85 -12.61 -12.64
CA GLY A 111 -2.51 -13.17 -12.62
C GLY A 111 -1.83 -13.10 -11.25
N SER A 112 -2.59 -13.18 -10.16
CA SER A 112 -2.03 -13.19 -8.81
C SER A 112 -1.04 -14.33 -8.60
N ASP A 113 -1.25 -15.47 -9.25
CA ASP A 113 -0.36 -16.62 -9.11
C ASP A 113 1.00 -16.40 -9.77
N SER A 114 1.07 -15.59 -10.83
CA SER A 114 2.32 -15.23 -11.48
C SER A 114 3.03 -14.06 -10.82
N LEU A 115 2.29 -13.23 -10.09
CA LEU A 115 2.83 -12.05 -9.44
C LEU A 115 3.78 -12.40 -8.29
N ILE A 116 3.47 -13.43 -7.52
CA ILE A 116 4.30 -13.86 -6.40
C ILE A 116 5.72 -14.22 -6.84
N PRO A 117 5.93 -15.17 -7.79
CA PRO A 117 7.27 -15.50 -8.23
C PRO A 117 7.96 -14.33 -8.95
N TRP A 118 7.21 -13.50 -9.66
CA TRP A 118 7.78 -12.33 -10.32
C TRP A 118 8.34 -11.34 -9.29
N LEU A 119 7.58 -11.03 -8.23
CA LEU A 119 8.03 -10.14 -7.17
C LEU A 119 9.23 -10.71 -6.44
N ALA A 120 9.22 -12.00 -6.13
CA ALA A 120 10.33 -12.66 -5.45
C ALA A 120 11.63 -12.52 -6.26
N THR A 121 11.55 -12.66 -7.58
CA THR A 121 12.70 -12.50 -8.47
C THR A 121 13.16 -11.05 -8.54
N GLN A 122 12.24 -10.11 -8.68
CA GLN A 122 12.57 -8.69 -8.85
C GLN A 122 13.10 -8.04 -7.58
N LEU A 123 12.51 -8.36 -6.43
CA LEU A 123 12.95 -7.81 -5.15
C LEU A 123 14.24 -8.48 -4.65
N GLY A 124 14.43 -9.74 -4.98
CA GLY A 124 15.66 -10.47 -4.67
C GLY A 124 15.81 -10.83 -3.19
N ASP A 125 17.05 -11.05 -2.79
CA ASP A 125 17.40 -11.41 -1.42
C ASP A 125 17.03 -10.30 -0.45
N GLY A 126 16.60 -10.68 0.74
CA GLY A 126 16.16 -9.73 1.76
C GLY A 126 14.66 -9.49 1.77
N PHE A 127 13.94 -10.01 0.77
CA PHE A 127 12.47 -9.93 0.72
C PHE A 127 11.88 -11.32 0.62
N GLU A 128 10.85 -11.57 1.43
CA GLU A 128 10.06 -12.80 1.33
C GLU A 128 8.69 -12.45 0.78
N VAL A 129 8.28 -13.13 -0.29
CA VAL A 129 7.00 -12.91 -0.96
C VAL A 129 6.18 -14.19 -0.90
N GLY A 130 4.96 -14.10 -0.42
CA GLY A 130 4.10 -15.27 -0.31
C GLY A 130 2.63 -14.92 -0.22
N LYS A 131 1.81 -15.96 -0.24
CA LYS A 131 0.37 -15.81 -0.05
C LYS A 131 0.08 -15.65 1.44
N TYR A 132 -0.60 -14.58 1.81
CA TYR A 132 -1.01 -14.33 3.19
C TYR A 132 -2.40 -14.89 3.47
N ALA A 133 -3.34 -14.62 2.57
CA ALA A 133 -4.72 -15.06 2.70
C ALA A 133 -5.37 -15.16 1.33
N SER A 134 -6.47 -15.88 1.24
CA SER A 134 -7.31 -15.88 0.03
C SER A 134 -8.77 -15.98 0.43
N SER A 135 -9.62 -15.32 -0.33
CA SER A 135 -11.05 -15.43 -0.23
C SER A 135 -11.64 -15.46 -1.64
N LYS A 136 -12.97 -15.49 -1.76
CA LYS A 136 -13.61 -15.57 -3.08
C LYS A 136 -13.13 -14.46 -4.00
N GLY A 137 -12.43 -14.83 -5.07
CA GLY A 137 -11.99 -13.92 -6.11
C GLY A 137 -10.75 -13.07 -5.77
N PHE A 138 -10.29 -13.08 -4.54
CA PHE A 138 -9.16 -12.25 -4.10
C PHE A 138 -8.06 -13.09 -3.45
N ARG A 139 -6.84 -12.58 -3.56
CA ARG A 139 -5.68 -13.11 -2.86
C ARG A 139 -4.91 -11.95 -2.22
N VAL A 140 -4.50 -12.12 -0.98
CA VAL A 140 -3.62 -11.16 -0.30
C VAL A 140 -2.21 -11.69 -0.36
N ILE A 141 -1.31 -10.91 -0.94
CA ILE A 141 0.11 -11.23 -1.05
C ILE A 141 0.83 -10.46 0.03
N GLU A 142 1.67 -11.15 0.79
CA GLU A 142 2.51 -10.52 1.80
C GLU A 142 3.95 -10.43 1.28
N VAL A 143 4.54 -9.25 1.44
CA VAL A 143 5.95 -8.99 1.15
C VAL A 143 6.58 -8.52 2.45
N VAL A 144 7.57 -9.26 2.93
CA VAL A 144 8.27 -8.91 4.17
C VAL A 144 9.73 -8.63 3.84
N ARG A 145 10.22 -7.51 4.35
CA ARG A 145 11.65 -7.17 4.25
C ARG A 145 12.37 -7.62 5.52
N ALA A 146 13.39 -8.40 5.33
CA ALA A 146 14.23 -8.87 6.42
C ALA A 146 15.01 -7.75 7.12
#